data_57604c3715a35b1f4a5ed057757731b5
#
_entry.id   57604c3715a35b1f4a5ed057757731b5
#
_cell.length_a   1.000
_cell.length_b   1.000
_cell.length_c   1.000
_cell.angle_alpha   90.00
_cell.angle_beta   90.00
_cell.angle_gamma   90.00
#
_symmetry.space_group_name_H-M   'P 1'
#
loop_
_entity.id
_entity.type
_entity.pdbx_description
1 polymer ?
#
loop_
_entity_poly.entity_id
_entity_poly.type
_entity_poly.pdbx_seq_one_letter_code
_entity_poly.pdbx_strand_id
1 'polypeptide(L)'
;GQLRRCKAMGFGEEELDALKHPELVSMLVNATVSWCSVSVNREVLKRLLSQVQGRTYAYMFGLVERFIAAKAMQLGHAHALGDQVAMQAIVRMTDEELKHQELFRRIETMMAADMPAGYVQTADADAVAQQVLAQSDWAVLAFTLDIELFSQAHYRASIEPDAKISELWKDLFLFHWRE
;
A
#
# COMPACT_ATOMS: atom_id res chain seq x y z
N GLY A 1 0.12 -34.40 -12.84
CA GLY A 1 1.00 -34.16 -11.76
C GLY A 1 0.60 -32.99 -10.84
N GLN A 2 1.16 -31.83 -11.01
CA GLN A 2 1.03 -30.71 -10.05
C GLN A 2 -0.37 -30.08 -9.99
N LEU A 3 -1.06 -29.92 -11.13
CA LEU A 3 -2.45 -29.44 -11.19
C LEU A 3 -3.44 -30.34 -10.40
N ARG A 4 -3.23 -31.64 -10.39
CA ARG A 4 -4.06 -32.56 -9.58
C ARG A 4 -3.83 -32.37 -8.08
N ARG A 5 -2.61 -32.00 -7.66
CA ARG A 5 -2.31 -31.73 -6.26
C ARG A 5 -2.87 -30.38 -5.80
N CYS A 6 -2.89 -29.36 -6.66
CA CYS A 6 -3.52 -28.08 -6.36
C CYS A 6 -5.05 -28.22 -6.19
N LYS A 7 -5.72 -28.99 -7.07
CA LYS A 7 -7.15 -29.33 -6.92
C LYS A 7 -7.43 -30.12 -5.63
N ALA A 8 -6.53 -31.02 -5.24
CA ALA A 8 -6.65 -31.77 -3.97
C ALA A 8 -6.43 -30.88 -2.71
N MET A 9 -5.86 -29.71 -2.86
CA MET A 9 -5.66 -28.70 -1.80
C MET A 9 -6.79 -27.65 -1.74
N GLY A 10 -7.85 -27.80 -2.55
CA GLY A 10 -9.04 -26.97 -2.49
C GLY A 10 -8.99 -25.66 -3.30
N PHE A 11 -8.06 -25.54 -4.26
CA PHE A 11 -8.08 -24.45 -5.23
C PHE A 11 -9.16 -24.67 -6.29
N GLY A 12 -10.08 -23.73 -6.43
CA GLY A 12 -11.13 -23.74 -7.46
C GLY A 12 -10.58 -23.48 -8.87
N GLU A 13 -11.39 -23.76 -9.90
CA GLU A 13 -10.99 -23.53 -11.30
C GLU A 13 -10.81 -22.02 -11.62
N GLU A 14 -11.59 -21.15 -10.99
CA GLU A 14 -11.47 -19.71 -11.14
C GLU A 14 -10.15 -19.14 -10.56
N GLU A 15 -9.68 -19.70 -9.44
CA GLU A 15 -8.40 -19.35 -8.84
C GLU A 15 -7.21 -19.84 -9.70
N LEU A 16 -7.40 -20.97 -10.43
CA LEU A 16 -6.41 -21.49 -11.37
C LEU A 16 -6.39 -20.71 -12.70
N ASP A 17 -7.49 -20.06 -13.07
CA ASP A 17 -7.57 -19.20 -14.26
C ASP A 17 -6.89 -17.82 -14.04
N ALA A 18 -6.88 -17.32 -12.80
CA ALA A 18 -6.10 -16.15 -12.40
C ALA A 18 -4.57 -16.39 -12.51
N LEU A 19 -4.13 -17.65 -12.59
CA LEU A 19 -2.74 -18.08 -12.77
C LEU A 19 -2.24 -18.03 -14.23
N LYS A 20 -3.00 -17.48 -15.18
CA LYS A 20 -2.56 -17.30 -16.57
C LYS A 20 -1.51 -16.20 -16.75
N HIS A 21 -1.20 -15.44 -15.70
CA HIS A 21 -0.10 -14.48 -15.67
C HIS A 21 1.24 -15.19 -15.41
N PRO A 22 2.21 -15.17 -16.36
CA PRO A 22 3.47 -15.90 -16.24
C PRO A 22 4.30 -15.51 -15.00
N GLU A 23 4.26 -14.26 -14.61
CA GLU A 23 4.93 -13.73 -13.41
C GLU A 23 4.29 -14.25 -12.11
N LEU A 24 2.96 -14.29 -12.03
CA LEU A 24 2.24 -14.87 -10.88
C LEU A 24 2.43 -16.39 -10.83
N VAL A 25 2.47 -17.04 -11.99
CA VAL A 25 2.76 -18.49 -12.08
C VAL A 25 4.18 -18.78 -11.59
N SER A 26 5.16 -17.95 -11.97
CA SER A 26 6.56 -18.11 -11.51
C SER A 26 6.69 -17.92 -10.00
N MET A 27 6.06 -16.88 -9.43
CA MET A 27 6.03 -16.65 -7.99
C MET A 27 5.33 -17.79 -7.24
N LEU A 28 4.18 -18.23 -7.74
CA LEU A 28 3.38 -19.30 -7.14
C LEU A 28 3.99 -20.69 -7.37
N VAL A 29 4.64 -20.95 -8.50
CA VAL A 29 5.37 -22.20 -8.73
C VAL A 29 6.57 -22.28 -7.81
N ASN A 30 7.34 -21.21 -7.61
CA ASN A 30 8.46 -21.20 -6.68
C ASN A 30 7.98 -21.32 -5.22
N ALA A 31 6.90 -20.65 -4.85
CA ALA A 31 6.25 -20.79 -3.55
C ALA A 31 5.65 -22.20 -3.38
N THR A 32 5.01 -22.76 -4.43
CA THR A 32 4.33 -24.07 -4.38
C THR A 32 5.33 -25.23 -4.44
N VAL A 33 6.46 -25.11 -5.13
CA VAL A 33 7.54 -26.09 -5.12
C VAL A 33 8.23 -26.12 -3.78
N SER A 34 8.46 -24.98 -3.17
CA SER A 34 8.91 -24.87 -1.79
C SER A 34 7.86 -25.41 -0.81
N TRP A 35 6.58 -25.20 -1.08
CA TRP A 35 5.45 -25.64 -0.26
C TRP A 35 5.17 -27.14 -0.34
N CYS A 36 5.39 -27.76 -1.50
CA CYS A 36 5.23 -29.22 -1.68
C CYS A 36 6.39 -30.03 -1.13
N SER A 37 7.56 -29.44 -0.91
CA SER A 37 8.74 -30.10 -0.38
C SER A 37 8.90 -29.95 1.15
N VAL A 38 8.19 -29.01 1.75
CA VAL A 38 8.14 -28.81 3.21
C VAL A 38 6.65 -28.75 3.56
N SER A 39 6.19 -29.42 4.62
CA SER A 39 4.84 -29.23 5.16
C SER A 39 4.73 -27.79 5.73
N VAL A 40 4.59 -26.82 4.82
CA VAL A 40 4.45 -25.40 5.20
C VAL A 40 3.13 -25.25 5.92
N ASN A 41 3.20 -24.87 7.17
CA ASN A 41 2.06 -24.56 7.97
C ASN A 41 1.26 -23.43 7.27
N ARG A 42 -0.03 -23.65 7.01
CA ARG A 42 -0.94 -22.66 6.42
C ARG A 42 -0.85 -21.29 7.09
N GLU A 43 -0.61 -21.26 8.39
CA GLU A 43 -0.45 -20.02 9.15
C GLU A 43 0.84 -19.27 8.80
N VAL A 44 1.93 -19.97 8.48
CA VAL A 44 3.19 -19.35 8.00
C VAL A 44 2.97 -18.67 6.66
N LEU A 45 2.23 -19.31 5.74
CA LEU A 45 1.93 -18.73 4.43
C LEU A 45 1.03 -17.51 4.56
N LYS A 46 -0.03 -17.57 5.36
CA LYS A 46 -0.90 -16.42 5.63
C LYS A 46 -0.13 -15.25 6.22
N ARG A 47 0.76 -15.53 7.15
CA ARG A 47 1.61 -14.50 7.76
C ARG A 47 2.52 -13.84 6.72
N LEU A 48 3.18 -14.62 5.87
CA LEU A 48 4.02 -14.10 4.80
C LEU A 48 3.23 -13.23 3.82
N LEU A 49 2.05 -13.70 3.37
CA LEU A 49 1.18 -12.93 2.48
C LEU A 49 0.71 -11.61 3.13
N SER A 50 0.35 -11.65 4.40
CA SER A 50 -0.01 -10.45 5.16
C SER A 50 1.16 -9.46 5.27
N GLN A 51 2.38 -9.95 5.47
CA GLN A 51 3.59 -9.11 5.49
C GLN A 51 3.88 -8.49 4.11
N VAL A 52 3.74 -9.27 3.03
CA VAL A 52 3.87 -8.76 1.66
C VAL A 52 2.84 -7.67 1.39
N GLN A 53 1.59 -7.90 1.77
CA GLN A 53 0.52 -6.92 1.61
C GLN A 53 0.82 -5.64 2.42
N GLY A 54 1.19 -5.77 3.69
CA GLY A 54 1.55 -4.62 4.53
C GLY A 54 2.69 -3.80 3.95
N ARG A 55 3.76 -4.45 3.49
CA ARG A 55 4.88 -3.78 2.83
C ARG A 55 4.46 -3.05 1.55
N THR A 56 3.58 -3.66 0.77
CA THR A 56 3.03 -3.05 -0.45
C THR A 56 2.18 -1.83 -0.10
N TYR A 57 1.36 -1.90 0.96
CA TYR A 57 0.62 -0.75 1.45
C TYR A 57 1.54 0.41 1.85
N ALA A 58 2.56 0.15 2.66
CA ALA A 58 3.50 1.19 3.08
C ALA A 58 4.14 1.89 1.87
N TYR A 59 4.54 1.14 0.85
CA TYR A 59 5.06 1.70 -0.39
C TYR A 59 4.02 2.53 -1.14
N MET A 60 2.81 2.03 -1.30
CA MET A 60 1.74 2.72 -2.03
C MET A 60 1.31 4.01 -1.34
N PHE A 61 1.19 4.01 -0.02
CA PHE A 61 0.89 5.23 0.72
C PHE A 61 2.00 6.27 0.55
N GLY A 62 3.26 5.89 0.72
CA GLY A 62 4.38 6.82 0.47
C GLY A 62 4.41 7.38 -0.96
N LEU A 63 3.89 6.63 -1.96
CA LEU A 63 3.73 7.11 -3.32
C LEU A 63 2.57 8.12 -3.43
N VAL A 64 1.44 7.84 -2.79
CA VAL A 64 0.25 8.70 -2.78
C VAL A 64 0.57 10.06 -2.14
N GLU A 65 1.20 10.06 -0.98
CA GLU A 65 1.60 11.27 -0.24
C GLU A 65 2.49 12.22 -1.08
N ARG A 66 3.26 11.68 -2.03
CA ARG A 66 4.11 12.50 -2.93
C ARG A 66 3.29 13.39 -3.84
N PHE A 67 2.25 12.90 -4.48
CA PHE A 67 1.43 13.73 -5.36
C PHE A 67 0.45 14.61 -4.58
N ILE A 68 -0.01 14.20 -3.38
CA ILE A 68 -0.83 15.03 -2.50
C ILE A 68 -0.03 16.25 -2.07
N ALA A 69 1.17 16.07 -1.51
CA ALA A 69 2.05 17.18 -1.11
C ALA A 69 2.36 18.13 -2.29
N ALA A 70 2.67 17.58 -3.47
CA ALA A 70 2.95 18.38 -4.66
C ALA A 70 1.71 19.17 -5.12
N LYS A 71 0.51 18.58 -5.09
CA LYS A 71 -0.75 19.26 -5.42
C LYS A 71 -1.07 20.36 -4.42
N ALA A 72 -0.91 20.12 -3.13
CA ALA A 72 -1.10 21.12 -2.09
C ALA A 72 -0.19 22.36 -2.31
N MET A 73 1.09 22.14 -2.64
CA MET A 73 2.02 23.22 -2.97
C MET A 73 1.60 24.00 -4.22
N GLN A 74 1.11 23.34 -5.27
CA GLN A 74 0.59 24.01 -6.47
C GLN A 74 -0.60 24.91 -6.14
N LEU A 75 -1.57 24.41 -5.36
CA LEU A 75 -2.72 25.19 -4.91
C LEU A 75 -2.32 26.35 -3.99
N GLY A 76 -1.34 26.14 -3.13
CA GLY A 76 -0.80 27.18 -2.24
C GLY A 76 -0.27 28.40 -2.98
N HIS A 77 0.25 28.24 -4.17
CA HIS A 77 0.78 29.36 -4.97
C HIS A 77 -0.25 30.45 -5.21
N ALA A 78 -1.53 30.11 -5.40
CA ALA A 78 -2.60 31.10 -5.59
C ALA A 78 -2.86 31.96 -4.34
N HIS A 79 -2.48 31.49 -3.16
CA HIS A 79 -2.69 32.16 -1.87
C HIS A 79 -1.43 32.83 -1.32
N ALA A 80 -0.29 32.76 -2.03
CA ALA A 80 1.02 33.20 -1.52
C ALA A 80 1.06 34.67 -1.03
N LEU A 81 0.35 35.57 -1.70
CA LEU A 81 0.23 36.99 -1.33
C LEU A 81 -1.23 37.42 -1.03
N GLY A 82 -2.16 36.45 -1.02
CA GLY A 82 -3.59 36.68 -0.81
C GLY A 82 -4.08 36.21 0.56
N ASP A 83 -4.89 35.18 0.58
CA ASP A 83 -5.46 34.60 1.80
C ASP A 83 -4.39 33.86 2.62
N GLN A 84 -3.90 34.54 3.65
CA GLN A 84 -2.83 34.00 4.51
C GLN A 84 -3.33 32.86 5.42
N VAL A 85 -4.65 32.76 5.69
CA VAL A 85 -5.22 31.65 6.46
C VAL A 85 -5.23 30.39 5.59
N ALA A 86 -5.66 30.50 4.34
CA ALA A 86 -5.60 29.41 3.37
C ALA A 86 -4.14 28.95 3.15
N MET A 87 -3.22 29.90 2.98
CA MET A 87 -1.79 29.59 2.81
C MET A 87 -1.23 28.81 4.00
N GLN A 88 -1.54 29.22 5.24
CA GLN A 88 -1.09 28.52 6.44
C GLN A 88 -1.68 27.11 6.53
N ALA A 89 -2.95 26.92 6.16
CA ALA A 89 -3.58 25.60 6.17
C ALA A 89 -2.87 24.66 5.17
N ILE A 90 -2.61 25.14 3.95
CA ILE A 90 -1.92 24.35 2.91
C ILE A 90 -0.49 23.99 3.33
N VAL A 91 0.25 24.92 3.93
CA VAL A 91 1.62 24.67 4.40
C VAL A 91 1.62 23.60 5.50
N ARG A 92 0.66 23.65 6.44
CA ARG A 92 0.55 22.63 7.50
C ARG A 92 0.20 21.28 6.92
N MET A 93 -0.79 21.22 6.04
CA MET A 93 -1.13 19.99 5.34
C MET A 93 0.09 19.40 4.61
N THR A 94 0.84 20.23 3.88
CA THR A 94 2.04 19.75 3.18
C THR A 94 3.11 19.23 4.15
N ASP A 95 3.28 19.83 5.33
CA ASP A 95 4.19 19.36 6.37
C ASP A 95 3.75 17.99 6.92
N GLU A 96 2.45 17.75 7.11
CA GLU A 96 1.92 16.44 7.50
C GLU A 96 2.20 15.37 6.41
N GLU A 97 1.97 15.68 5.13
CA GLU A 97 2.25 14.74 4.03
C GLU A 97 3.74 14.35 3.97
N LEU A 98 4.66 15.27 4.29
CA LEU A 98 6.09 14.95 4.38
C LEU A 98 6.41 14.02 5.56
N LYS A 99 5.74 14.19 6.69
CA LYS A 99 5.86 13.29 7.85
C LYS A 99 5.30 11.90 7.53
N HIS A 100 4.16 11.82 6.83
CA HIS A 100 3.57 10.56 6.38
C HIS A 100 4.52 9.81 5.45
N GLN A 101 5.12 10.48 4.45
CA GLN A 101 6.13 9.86 3.58
C GLN A 101 7.29 9.26 4.37
N GLU A 102 7.81 9.99 5.37
CA GLU A 102 8.88 9.49 6.24
C GLU A 102 8.42 8.31 7.09
N LEU A 103 7.20 8.35 7.63
CA LEU A 103 6.60 7.29 8.40
C LEU A 103 6.49 6.00 7.58
N PHE A 104 5.92 6.07 6.39
CA PHE A 104 5.78 4.91 5.50
C PHE A 104 7.13 4.38 5.01
N ARG A 105 8.09 5.25 4.73
CA ARG A 105 9.46 4.86 4.37
C ARG A 105 10.15 4.08 5.50
N ARG A 106 9.97 4.50 6.75
CA ARG A 106 10.53 3.79 7.93
C ARG A 106 9.91 2.42 8.10
N ILE A 107 8.58 2.33 8.04
CA ILE A 107 7.87 1.05 8.13
C ILE A 107 8.30 0.10 6.99
N GLU A 108 8.38 0.59 5.76
CA GLU A 108 8.85 -0.20 4.62
C GLU A 108 10.26 -0.73 4.85
N THR A 109 11.16 0.11 5.35
CA THR A 109 12.54 -0.27 5.67
C THR A 109 12.61 -1.32 6.78
N MET A 110 11.81 -1.17 7.84
CA MET A 110 11.74 -2.16 8.93
C MET A 110 11.23 -3.51 8.42
N MET A 111 10.16 -3.50 7.63
CA MET A 111 9.60 -4.73 7.06
C MET A 111 10.58 -5.39 6.08
N ALA A 112 11.30 -4.60 5.28
CA ALA A 112 12.29 -5.11 4.34
C ALA A 112 13.44 -5.86 5.04
N ALA A 113 13.84 -5.42 6.22
CA ALA A 113 14.93 -6.04 6.98
C ALA A 113 14.60 -7.48 7.46
N ASP A 114 13.32 -7.74 7.74
CA ASP A 114 12.85 -9.00 8.31
C ASP A 114 12.20 -9.94 7.28
N MET A 115 11.96 -9.46 6.06
CA MET A 115 11.32 -10.25 5.01
C MET A 115 12.33 -11.05 4.18
N PRO A 116 11.95 -12.25 3.68
CA PRO A 116 12.77 -12.99 2.73
C PRO A 116 13.08 -12.17 1.48
N ALA A 117 14.24 -12.41 0.88
CA ALA A 117 14.60 -11.82 -0.41
C ALA A 117 13.59 -12.18 -1.52
N GLY A 118 13.44 -11.29 -2.50
CA GLY A 118 12.58 -11.51 -3.66
C GLY A 118 11.39 -10.56 -3.81
N TYR A 119 11.11 -9.73 -2.79
CA TYR A 119 10.13 -8.65 -2.95
C TYR A 119 10.74 -7.52 -3.79
N VAL A 120 10.08 -7.17 -4.88
CA VAL A 120 10.49 -6.10 -5.79
C VAL A 120 9.32 -5.15 -6.00
N GLN A 121 9.58 -3.87 -5.83
CA GLN A 121 8.64 -2.80 -6.18
C GLN A 121 8.89 -2.42 -7.64
N THR A 122 7.86 -2.47 -8.46
CA THR A 122 7.96 -2.21 -9.90
C THR A 122 7.41 -0.85 -10.31
N ALA A 123 6.60 -0.21 -9.45
CA ALA A 123 6.05 1.10 -9.74
C ALA A 123 7.10 2.20 -9.55
N ASP A 124 7.25 3.08 -10.54
CA ASP A 124 8.02 4.31 -10.42
C ASP A 124 7.13 5.38 -9.79
N ALA A 125 7.44 5.76 -8.54
CA ALA A 125 6.66 6.71 -7.77
C ALA A 125 6.59 8.09 -8.44
N ASP A 126 7.67 8.54 -9.07
CA ASP A 126 7.70 9.84 -9.74
C ASP A 126 6.88 9.83 -11.03
N ALA A 127 6.96 8.77 -11.82
CA ALA A 127 6.16 8.62 -13.03
C ALA A 127 4.65 8.56 -12.69
N VAL A 128 4.26 7.83 -11.65
CA VAL A 128 2.87 7.79 -11.17
C VAL A 128 2.40 9.17 -10.71
N ALA A 129 3.18 9.85 -9.88
CA ALA A 129 2.85 11.19 -9.40
C ALA A 129 2.67 12.18 -10.55
N GLN A 130 3.55 12.17 -11.55
CA GLN A 130 3.44 13.02 -12.74
C GLN A 130 2.15 12.76 -13.51
N GLN A 131 1.75 11.50 -13.71
CA GLN A 131 0.51 11.15 -14.39
C GLN A 131 -0.73 11.64 -13.64
N VAL A 132 -0.74 11.53 -12.32
CA VAL A 132 -1.84 12.06 -11.47
C VAL A 132 -1.87 13.58 -11.55
N LEU A 133 -0.73 14.25 -11.37
CA LEU A 133 -0.64 15.71 -11.38
C LEU A 133 -0.96 16.35 -12.75
N ALA A 134 -0.87 15.58 -13.83
CA ALA A 134 -1.29 16.02 -15.17
C ALA A 134 -2.81 16.15 -15.33
N GLN A 135 -3.59 15.62 -14.35
CA GLN A 135 -5.04 15.73 -14.38
C GLN A 135 -5.51 17.08 -13.83
N SER A 136 -6.80 17.41 -14.02
CA SER A 136 -7.39 18.63 -13.46
C SER A 136 -7.31 18.65 -11.94
N ASP A 137 -7.24 19.85 -11.33
CA ASP A 137 -7.21 20.00 -9.88
C ASP A 137 -8.38 19.29 -9.19
N TRP A 138 -9.58 19.41 -9.78
CA TRP A 138 -10.75 18.71 -9.27
C TRP A 138 -10.57 17.19 -9.26
N ALA A 139 -10.04 16.62 -10.34
CA ALA A 139 -9.83 15.18 -10.44
C ALA A 139 -8.80 14.68 -9.41
N VAL A 140 -7.70 15.42 -9.23
CA VAL A 140 -6.68 15.07 -8.25
C VAL A 140 -7.23 15.14 -6.84
N LEU A 141 -7.94 16.21 -6.49
CA LEU A 141 -8.52 16.38 -5.14
C LEU A 141 -9.62 15.36 -4.86
N ALA A 142 -10.48 15.06 -5.84
CA ALA A 142 -11.51 14.02 -5.69
C ALA A 142 -10.89 12.63 -5.50
N PHE A 143 -9.83 12.33 -6.24
CA PHE A 143 -9.09 11.07 -6.10
C PHE A 143 -8.39 10.97 -4.75
N THR A 144 -7.76 12.04 -4.28
CA THR A 144 -7.17 12.11 -2.93
C THR A 144 -8.24 11.83 -1.86
N LEU A 145 -9.38 12.52 -1.92
CA LEU A 145 -10.48 12.30 -0.98
C LEU A 145 -10.99 10.85 -1.01
N ASP A 146 -11.10 10.24 -2.19
CA ASP A 146 -11.52 8.83 -2.32
C ASP A 146 -10.52 7.89 -1.63
N ILE A 147 -9.22 8.11 -1.81
CA ILE A 147 -8.17 7.33 -1.14
C ILE A 147 -8.27 7.46 0.38
N GLU A 148 -8.46 8.69 0.89
CA GLU A 148 -8.60 8.93 2.33
C GLU A 148 -9.84 8.21 2.91
N LEU A 149 -10.98 8.34 2.27
CA LEU A 149 -12.21 7.68 2.71
C LEU A 149 -12.12 6.15 2.61
N PHE A 150 -11.51 5.64 1.54
CA PHE A 150 -11.30 4.21 1.37
C PHE A 150 -10.36 3.64 2.44
N SER A 151 -9.24 4.30 2.70
CA SER A 151 -8.25 3.85 3.70
C SER A 151 -8.87 3.80 5.09
N GLN A 152 -9.70 4.78 5.42
CA GLN A 152 -10.46 4.81 6.67
C GLN A 152 -11.48 3.68 6.76
N ALA A 153 -12.26 3.47 5.74
CA ALA A 153 -13.24 2.39 5.71
C ALA A 153 -12.56 1.02 5.82
N HIS A 154 -11.42 0.84 5.14
CA HIS A 154 -10.62 -0.38 5.20
C HIS A 154 -10.04 -0.62 6.60
N TYR A 155 -9.49 0.41 7.23
CA TYR A 155 -9.00 0.31 8.61
C TYR A 155 -10.08 -0.22 9.56
N ARG A 156 -11.23 0.45 9.58
CA ARG A 156 -12.36 0.07 10.48
C ARG A 156 -12.91 -1.31 10.20
N ALA A 157 -13.00 -1.69 8.93
CA ALA A 157 -13.61 -2.95 8.54
C ALA A 157 -12.67 -4.16 8.69
N SER A 158 -11.36 -3.96 8.50
CA SER A 158 -10.42 -5.07 8.27
C SER A 158 -9.19 -5.06 9.18
N ILE A 159 -8.68 -3.89 9.58
CA ILE A 159 -7.43 -3.78 10.33
C ILE A 159 -7.71 -3.70 11.85
N GLU A 160 -8.53 -2.75 12.26
CA GLU A 160 -8.85 -2.51 13.67
C GLU A 160 -9.41 -3.75 14.40
N PRO A 161 -10.39 -4.48 13.84
CA PRO A 161 -10.99 -5.63 14.51
C PRO A 161 -10.14 -6.90 14.48
N ASP A 162 -9.10 -6.98 13.65
CA ASP A 162 -8.28 -8.19 13.54
C ASP A 162 -7.23 -8.26 14.65
N ALA A 163 -7.45 -9.15 15.63
CA ALA A 163 -6.53 -9.37 16.74
C ALA A 163 -5.16 -9.98 16.33
N LYS A 164 -4.99 -10.41 15.08
CA LYS A 164 -3.73 -10.99 14.56
C LYS A 164 -2.82 -9.95 13.94
N ILE A 165 -3.34 -8.76 13.63
CA ILE A 165 -2.54 -7.65 13.11
C ILE A 165 -1.77 -7.01 14.27
N SER A 166 -0.51 -6.67 14.05
CA SER A 166 0.32 -6.04 15.06
C SER A 166 -0.24 -4.68 15.49
N GLU A 167 -0.15 -4.36 16.77
CA GLU A 167 -0.59 -3.06 17.30
C GLU A 167 0.17 -1.90 16.65
N LEU A 168 1.48 -2.07 16.37
CA LEU A 168 2.26 -1.07 15.64
C LEU A 168 1.63 -0.73 14.27
N TRP A 169 1.11 -1.74 13.56
CA TRP A 169 0.46 -1.52 12.27
C TRP A 169 -0.89 -0.82 12.42
N LYS A 170 -1.66 -1.16 13.44
CA LYS A 170 -2.91 -0.47 13.76
C LYS A 170 -2.68 0.98 14.15
N ASP A 171 -1.69 1.22 15.00
CA ASP A 171 -1.31 2.56 15.43
C ASP A 171 -0.83 3.42 14.25
N LEU A 172 -0.04 2.85 13.33
CA LEU A 172 0.39 3.53 12.11
C LEU A 172 -0.81 4.12 11.35
N PHE A 173 -1.82 3.30 11.06
CA PHE A 173 -3.03 3.74 10.38
C PHE A 173 -3.84 4.74 11.19
N LEU A 174 -3.99 4.48 12.49
CA LEU A 174 -4.79 5.32 13.37
C LEU A 174 -4.22 6.72 13.52
N PHE A 175 -2.89 6.83 13.66
CA PHE A 175 -2.22 8.13 13.80
C PHE A 175 -2.13 8.88 12.48
N HIS A 176 -1.79 8.20 11.39
CA HIS A 176 -1.83 8.76 10.03
C HIS A 176 -3.16 9.45 9.69
N TRP A 177 -4.22 8.99 10.23
CA TRP A 177 -5.63 9.32 10.01
C TRP A 177 -6.18 10.42 10.93
N ARG A 178 -5.54 10.65 12.08
CA ARG A 178 -5.97 11.64 13.06
C ARG A 178 -5.31 12.99 12.88
N GLU A 179 -4.28 13.06 12.10
CA GLU A 179 -3.56 14.29 11.76
C GLU A 179 -4.18 15.00 10.58
#